data_8cadd67c307135d7e1816d1c4c30fa01
#
_entry.id   8cadd67c307135d7e1816d1c4c30fa01
#
_cell.length_a   1.000
_cell.length_b   1.000
_cell.length_c   1.000
_cell.angle_alpha   90.00
_cell.angle_beta   90.00
_cell.angle_gamma   90.00
#
_symmetry.space_group_name_H-M   'P 1'
#
loop_
_entity.id
_entity.type
_entity.pdbx_description
1 polymer ?
#
loop_
_entity_poly.entity_id
_entity_poly.type
_entity_poly.pdbx_seq_one_letter_code
_entity_poly.pdbx_strand_id
1 'polypeptide(L)'
;MLLAQSRHETALGKEWMSVKISQLHLSDFMLFQQADFQWSPGINVICGTNSTGKTALIKLMYSLHKSYEQWNSTETKEAAVNRFSEKLCGVFRPDNGKVGRLVRRKQGNAQMTASMGYENGTSIDVNFGNRASKIATLILPKMEHTASPDHTAVYFPPKEIISATENFTSLYEEYHIAFEETYYDLAKLLDRPLKRRKNSDEQNQVLASLDEILHGTTVQHDKKFYLNAENGGEFEMGLVSEGYRKLATITYLIRNGCLNANSVLFWDEPETNMNPGMIRPLVDAMMQLAKLKVQIFITTHDYFLQQYLNMYMAFPESNTDLIDIRFFSLFFEDGAIKVEMADTISELQHNSIMEEFDAIYNREQGFIYDRIRE
;
A
#
# COMPACT_ATOMS: atom_id res chain seq x y z
N MET A 1 30.47 -6.44 -7.96
CA MET A 1 30.18 -7.25 -9.14
C MET A 1 28.88 -6.73 -9.70
N LEU A 2 28.82 -6.35 -10.96
CA LEU A 2 27.91 -5.42 -11.60
C LEU A 2 26.43 -5.81 -11.47
N LEU A 3 25.65 -4.91 -10.84
CA LEU A 3 24.18 -4.90 -10.87
C LEU A 3 23.74 -4.56 -12.31
N ALA A 4 23.04 -5.50 -12.94
CA ALA A 4 22.41 -5.29 -14.24
C ALA A 4 21.24 -4.32 -14.08
N GLN A 5 21.43 -3.08 -14.51
CA GLN A 5 20.34 -2.12 -14.70
C GLN A 5 19.40 -2.64 -15.80
N SER A 6 18.16 -2.95 -15.45
CA SER A 6 17.12 -3.26 -16.41
C SER A 6 16.70 -1.98 -17.15
N ARG A 7 17.24 -1.75 -18.32
CA ARG A 7 16.84 -0.67 -19.23
C ARG A 7 15.65 -1.15 -20.06
N HIS A 8 14.50 -0.55 -19.85
CA HIS A 8 13.37 -0.70 -20.76
C HIS A 8 13.41 0.42 -21.81
N GLU A 9 13.84 0.10 -23.01
CA GLU A 9 13.75 0.99 -24.18
C GLU A 9 12.31 1.02 -24.69
N THR A 10 11.67 2.19 -24.66
CA THR A 10 10.45 2.46 -25.43
C THR A 10 10.78 3.30 -26.67
N ALA A 11 9.93 3.22 -27.71
CA ALA A 11 10.13 3.65 -29.08
C ALA A 11 10.53 5.14 -29.34
N LEU A 12 10.95 5.89 -28.33
CA LEU A 12 11.40 7.29 -28.42
C LEU A 12 12.71 7.56 -27.65
N GLY A 13 13.45 6.54 -27.23
CA GLY A 13 14.78 6.74 -26.61
C GLY A 13 14.79 7.49 -25.26
N LYS A 14 13.66 7.65 -24.59
CA LYS A 14 13.59 8.17 -23.22
C LYS A 14 13.65 6.99 -22.24
N GLU A 15 14.75 6.89 -21.50
CA GLU A 15 14.84 5.99 -20.36
C GLU A 15 13.86 6.50 -19.26
N TRP A 16 12.79 5.76 -19.01
CA TRP A 16 11.93 5.99 -17.86
C TRP A 16 12.59 5.36 -16.64
N MET A 17 12.94 6.16 -15.65
CA MET A 17 13.50 5.63 -14.40
C MET A 17 12.38 5.07 -13.53
N SER A 18 12.63 3.91 -12.90
CA SER A 18 11.74 3.33 -11.89
C SER A 18 11.58 4.31 -10.73
N VAL A 19 10.33 4.58 -10.34
CA VAL A 19 10.01 5.52 -9.25
C VAL A 19 9.61 4.72 -8.00
N LYS A 20 10.44 3.74 -7.61
CA LYS A 20 10.25 2.99 -6.37
C LYS A 20 10.73 3.80 -5.19
N ILE A 21 9.95 3.76 -4.11
CA ILE A 21 10.28 4.40 -2.85
C ILE A 21 11.36 3.57 -2.17
N SER A 22 12.50 4.16 -1.83
CA SER A 22 13.63 3.48 -1.22
C SER A 22 13.80 3.79 0.26
N GLN A 23 13.39 4.99 0.70
CA GLN A 23 13.55 5.40 2.09
C GLN A 23 12.50 6.41 2.52
N LEU A 24 12.29 6.50 3.83
CA LEU A 24 11.45 7.53 4.45
C LEU A 24 12.04 7.93 5.80
N HIS A 25 12.24 9.24 6.01
CA HIS A 25 12.62 9.83 7.28
C HIS A 25 11.46 10.67 7.80
N LEU A 26 11.05 10.43 9.05
CA LEU A 26 9.96 11.15 9.70
C LEU A 26 10.43 11.81 11.01
N SER A 27 9.95 13.01 11.27
CA SER A 27 10.05 13.65 12.58
C SER A 27 8.71 14.30 12.94
N ASP A 28 8.29 14.11 14.19
CA ASP A 28 7.08 14.69 14.79
C ASP A 28 5.78 14.51 13.95
N PHE A 29 5.61 13.33 13.34
CA PHE A 29 4.40 12.97 12.61
C PHE A 29 3.48 12.09 13.43
N MET A 30 2.28 12.56 13.75
CA MET A 30 1.25 11.84 14.53
C MET A 30 1.82 11.18 15.80
N LEU A 31 2.08 9.87 15.78
CA LEU A 31 2.65 9.11 16.89
C LEU A 31 4.18 8.98 16.81
N PHE A 32 4.75 9.20 15.64
CA PHE A 32 6.20 9.10 15.42
C PHE A 32 6.91 10.36 15.95
N GLN A 33 7.87 10.18 16.85
CA GLN A 33 8.78 11.23 17.25
C GLN A 33 9.91 11.38 16.22
N GLN A 34 10.54 10.26 15.89
CA GLN A 34 11.50 10.09 14.83
C GLN A 34 11.43 8.65 14.34
N ALA A 35 11.43 8.44 13.04
CA ALA A 35 11.43 7.10 12.44
C ALA A 35 12.13 7.15 11.08
N ASP A 36 12.94 6.12 10.84
CA ASP A 36 13.71 5.94 9.62
C ASP A 36 13.38 4.58 9.01
N PHE A 37 13.09 4.55 7.72
CA PHE A 37 12.73 3.34 7.00
C PHE A 37 13.60 3.18 5.77
N GLN A 38 14.05 1.94 5.52
CA GLN A 38 14.70 1.52 4.28
C GLN A 38 13.82 0.46 3.62
N TRP A 39 13.20 0.83 2.51
CA TRP A 39 12.18 0.02 1.86
C TRP A 39 12.77 -0.97 0.85
N SER A 40 12.15 -2.15 0.75
CA SER A 40 12.38 -3.11 -0.32
C SER A 40 11.72 -2.64 -1.63
N PRO A 41 12.34 -2.90 -2.78
CA PRO A 41 11.69 -2.66 -4.08
C PRO A 41 10.53 -3.64 -4.38
N GLY A 42 10.38 -4.70 -3.60
CA GLY A 42 9.34 -5.71 -3.71
C GLY A 42 8.19 -5.49 -2.73
N ILE A 43 8.10 -6.31 -1.67
CA ILE A 43 7.02 -6.29 -0.70
C ILE A 43 7.54 -5.78 0.65
N ASN A 44 6.82 -4.84 1.24
CA ASN A 44 7.12 -4.26 2.55
C ASN A 44 5.95 -4.55 3.50
N VAL A 45 6.22 -5.35 4.53
CA VAL A 45 5.23 -5.83 5.50
C VAL A 45 5.36 -5.04 6.79
N ILE A 46 4.37 -4.22 7.11
CA ILE A 46 4.38 -3.35 8.29
C ILE A 46 3.44 -3.94 9.34
N CYS A 47 3.99 -4.50 10.40
CA CYS A 47 3.26 -5.09 11.53
C CYS A 47 3.43 -4.26 12.81
N GLY A 48 2.67 -4.62 13.84
CA GLY A 48 2.68 -3.96 15.16
C GLY A 48 1.29 -3.91 15.77
N THR A 49 1.19 -3.58 17.05
CA THR A 49 -0.08 -3.45 17.77
C THR A 49 -0.98 -2.37 17.20
N ASN A 50 -2.24 -2.35 17.65
CA ASN A 50 -3.17 -1.27 17.30
C ASN A 50 -2.61 0.08 17.78
N SER A 51 -2.91 1.13 17.02
CA SER A 51 -2.50 2.51 17.33
C SER A 51 -0.97 2.76 17.28
N THR A 52 -0.18 1.92 16.64
CA THR A 52 1.26 2.20 16.38
C THR A 52 1.51 3.06 15.15
N GLY A 53 0.47 3.44 14.42
CA GLY A 53 0.59 4.37 13.28
C GLY A 53 0.80 3.73 11.92
N LYS A 54 0.61 2.41 11.75
CA LYS A 54 0.77 1.68 10.48
C LYS A 54 -0.02 2.30 9.32
N THR A 55 -1.34 2.43 9.50
CA THR A 55 -2.23 3.07 8.51
C THR A 55 -1.82 4.51 8.23
N ALA A 56 -1.44 5.29 9.27
CA ALA A 56 -1.01 6.67 9.10
C ALA A 56 0.29 6.77 8.28
N LEU A 57 1.22 5.83 8.48
CA LEU A 57 2.47 5.76 7.74
C LEU A 57 2.24 5.56 6.25
N ILE A 58 1.48 4.52 5.86
CA ILE A 58 1.22 4.25 4.45
C ILE A 58 0.33 5.31 3.79
N LYS A 59 -0.60 5.93 4.52
CA LYS A 59 -1.39 7.07 4.05
C LYS A 59 -0.53 8.30 3.76
N LEU A 60 0.47 8.59 4.60
CA LEU A 60 1.42 9.68 4.35
C LEU A 60 2.22 9.41 3.07
N MET A 61 2.81 8.22 2.98
CA MET A 61 3.60 7.81 1.81
C MET A 61 2.75 7.87 0.53
N TYR A 62 1.55 7.31 0.57
CA TYR A 62 0.59 7.39 -0.53
C TYR A 62 0.28 8.84 -0.93
N SER A 63 -0.03 9.69 0.04
CA SER A 63 -0.40 11.09 -0.24
C SER A 63 0.74 11.86 -0.91
N LEU A 64 1.97 11.68 -0.45
CA LEU A 64 3.14 12.32 -1.03
C LEU A 64 3.43 11.77 -2.43
N HIS A 65 3.42 10.44 -2.58
CA HIS A 65 3.70 9.77 -3.84
C HIS A 65 2.63 10.06 -4.90
N LYS A 66 1.35 10.04 -4.52
CA LYS A 66 0.22 10.37 -5.41
C LYS A 66 0.26 11.83 -5.87
N SER A 67 0.60 12.75 -4.99
CA SER A 67 0.75 14.16 -5.35
C SER A 67 1.94 14.37 -6.31
N TYR A 68 3.03 13.60 -6.12
CA TYR A 68 4.20 13.64 -6.99
C TYR A 68 3.90 13.04 -8.39
N GLU A 69 3.15 11.94 -8.45
CA GLU A 69 2.67 11.35 -9.72
C GLU A 69 1.91 12.39 -10.57
N GLN A 70 1.13 13.24 -9.92
CA GLN A 70 0.31 14.26 -10.57
C GLN A 70 1.03 15.58 -10.80
N TRP A 71 2.24 15.75 -10.24
CA TRP A 71 3.00 16.97 -10.35
C TRP A 71 3.60 17.15 -11.74
N ASN A 72 3.54 18.42 -12.23
CA ASN A 72 4.17 18.84 -13.47
C ASN A 72 5.25 19.89 -13.14
N SER A 73 6.45 19.73 -13.68
CA SER A 73 7.57 20.65 -13.47
C SER A 73 7.32 22.08 -13.92
N THR A 74 6.30 22.34 -14.76
CA THR A 74 5.86 23.67 -15.17
C THR A 74 4.88 24.30 -14.17
N GLU A 75 4.42 23.54 -13.17
CA GLU A 75 3.51 24.01 -12.14
C GLU A 75 4.21 25.00 -11.18
N THR A 76 3.47 26.03 -10.73
CA THR A 76 4.03 26.97 -9.75
C THR A 76 4.23 26.27 -8.40
N LYS A 77 5.20 26.73 -7.62
CA LYS A 77 5.45 26.20 -6.27
C LYS A 77 4.20 26.26 -5.38
N GLU A 78 3.41 27.32 -5.51
CA GLU A 78 2.18 27.51 -4.75
C GLU A 78 1.12 26.45 -5.15
N ALA A 79 0.94 26.16 -6.43
CA ALA A 79 0.04 25.15 -6.92
C ALA A 79 0.46 23.75 -6.44
N ALA A 80 1.76 23.43 -6.47
CA ALA A 80 2.28 22.18 -5.92
C ALA A 80 2.01 22.07 -4.41
N VAL A 81 2.28 23.13 -3.62
CA VAL A 81 1.98 23.17 -2.17
C VAL A 81 0.50 22.94 -1.91
N ASN A 82 -0.39 23.56 -2.70
CA ASN A 82 -1.83 23.35 -2.56
C ASN A 82 -2.20 21.90 -2.83
N ARG A 83 -1.76 21.32 -3.96
CA ARG A 83 -2.00 19.92 -4.33
C ARG A 83 -1.61 18.94 -3.22
N PHE A 84 -0.38 19.04 -2.72
CA PHE A 84 0.13 18.16 -1.65
C PHE A 84 -0.65 18.36 -0.34
N SER A 85 -1.01 19.60 0.00
CA SER A 85 -1.79 19.90 1.20
C SER A 85 -3.22 19.39 1.09
N GLU A 86 -3.87 19.57 -0.05
CA GLU A 86 -5.22 19.07 -0.33
C GLU A 86 -5.26 17.55 -0.30
N LYS A 87 -4.27 16.87 -0.91
CA LYS A 87 -4.17 15.40 -0.86
C LYS A 87 -4.03 14.89 0.57
N LEU A 88 -3.15 15.49 1.39
CA LEU A 88 -3.04 15.14 2.81
C LEU A 88 -4.36 15.36 3.55
N CYS A 89 -5.04 16.47 3.30
CA CYS A 89 -6.33 16.76 3.92
C CYS A 89 -7.44 15.81 3.46
N GLY A 90 -7.48 15.43 2.20
CA GLY A 90 -8.46 14.48 1.64
C GLY A 90 -8.28 13.06 2.19
N VAL A 91 -7.02 12.60 2.28
CA VAL A 91 -6.68 11.26 2.77
C VAL A 91 -6.85 11.13 4.29
N PHE A 92 -6.39 12.11 5.07
CA PHE A 92 -6.44 12.07 6.54
C PHE A 92 -7.69 12.69 7.16
N ARG A 93 -8.36 13.55 6.44
CA ARG A 93 -9.55 14.30 6.88
C ARG A 93 -9.38 14.98 8.25
N PRO A 94 -8.30 15.75 8.45
CA PRO A 94 -8.09 16.42 9.72
C PRO A 94 -9.15 17.49 9.96
N ASP A 95 -9.50 17.75 11.23
CA ASP A 95 -10.45 18.79 11.61
C ASP A 95 -10.10 20.14 10.96
N ASN A 96 -11.11 20.80 10.40
CA ASN A 96 -11.00 22.09 9.71
C ASN A 96 -10.03 22.08 8.50
N GLY A 97 -9.72 20.91 7.92
CA GLY A 97 -8.83 20.79 6.76
C GLY A 97 -7.42 21.33 7.01
N LYS A 98 -6.89 21.17 8.23
CA LYS A 98 -5.57 21.71 8.60
C LYS A 98 -4.52 20.61 8.67
N VAL A 99 -3.50 20.65 7.80
CA VAL A 99 -2.38 19.70 7.85
C VAL A 99 -1.64 19.70 9.20
N GLY A 100 -1.65 20.81 9.92
CA GLY A 100 -1.03 20.92 11.25
C GLY A 100 -1.59 19.96 12.29
N ARG A 101 -2.79 19.38 12.06
CA ARG A 101 -3.37 18.33 12.92
C ARG A 101 -2.63 16.99 12.82
N LEU A 102 -1.82 16.81 11.79
CA LEU A 102 -0.98 15.62 11.58
C LEU A 102 0.37 15.72 12.30
N VAL A 103 0.70 16.88 12.84
CA VAL A 103 1.91 17.05 13.66
C VAL A 103 1.73 16.35 15.00
N ARG A 104 2.78 15.67 15.49
CA ARG A 104 2.80 15.01 16.79
C ARG A 104 2.38 15.98 17.89
N ARG A 105 1.45 15.54 18.73
CA ARG A 105 0.90 16.38 19.81
C ARG A 105 1.90 16.52 20.94
N LYS A 106 2.39 17.73 21.14
CA LYS A 106 3.21 18.12 22.28
C LYS A 106 2.93 19.58 22.68
N GLN A 107 3.30 19.97 23.89
CA GLN A 107 3.13 21.36 24.33
C GLN A 107 3.99 22.31 23.50
N GLY A 108 3.45 23.50 23.19
CA GLY A 108 4.16 24.54 22.45
C GLY A 108 4.12 24.38 20.92
N ASN A 109 5.10 24.97 20.26
CA ASN A 109 5.24 24.86 18.81
C ASN A 109 5.91 23.54 18.46
N ALA A 110 5.30 22.81 17.54
CA ALA A 110 5.83 21.57 16.99
C ALA A 110 5.85 21.66 15.48
N GLN A 111 6.80 20.98 14.86
CA GLN A 111 7.00 20.97 13.42
C GLN A 111 7.28 19.56 12.94
N MET A 112 6.46 19.11 12.00
CA MET A 112 6.63 17.82 11.33
C MET A 112 7.57 17.99 10.13
N THR A 113 8.43 17.00 9.93
CA THR A 113 9.20 16.84 8.70
C THR A 113 9.06 15.43 8.17
N ALA A 114 8.96 15.30 6.84
CA ALA A 114 9.07 14.02 6.15
C ALA A 114 9.94 14.19 4.91
N SER A 115 10.86 13.24 4.74
CA SER A 115 11.71 13.13 3.53
C SER A 115 11.53 11.73 2.95
N MET A 116 10.92 11.64 1.77
CA MET A 116 10.67 10.38 1.07
C MET A 116 11.60 10.30 -0.15
N GLY A 117 12.53 9.37 -0.11
CA GLY A 117 13.53 9.13 -1.16
C GLY A 117 13.13 8.00 -2.10
N TYR A 118 13.62 8.07 -3.32
CA TYR A 118 13.41 7.11 -4.40
C TYR A 118 14.71 6.44 -4.82
N GLU A 119 14.64 5.26 -5.45
CA GLU A 119 15.81 4.51 -5.95
C GLU A 119 16.68 5.30 -6.92
N ASN A 120 16.09 6.25 -7.65
CA ASN A 120 16.81 7.12 -8.56
C ASN A 120 17.59 8.27 -7.88
N GLY A 121 17.63 8.29 -6.54
CA GLY A 121 18.33 9.31 -5.73
C GLY A 121 17.57 10.63 -5.59
N THR A 122 16.33 10.73 -6.07
CA THR A 122 15.49 11.93 -5.85
C THR A 122 14.73 11.82 -4.53
N SER A 123 14.27 12.95 -3.98
CA SER A 123 13.45 12.98 -2.77
C SER A 123 12.33 14.02 -2.85
N ILE A 124 11.30 13.79 -2.04
CA ILE A 124 10.25 14.75 -1.73
C ILE A 124 10.41 15.11 -0.24
N ASP A 125 10.60 16.40 0.03
CA ASP A 125 10.73 16.87 1.41
C ASP A 125 9.58 17.81 1.74
N VAL A 126 8.87 17.52 2.83
CA VAL A 126 7.75 18.32 3.33
C VAL A 126 7.95 18.71 4.79
N ASN A 127 7.50 19.93 5.10
CA ASN A 127 7.57 20.46 6.44
C ASN A 127 6.36 21.35 6.73
N PHE A 128 5.78 21.22 7.93
CA PHE A 128 4.72 22.11 8.41
C PHE A 128 4.59 22.09 9.93
N GLY A 129 4.15 23.22 10.48
CA GLY A 129 3.91 23.36 11.93
C GLY A 129 2.53 22.92 12.37
N ASN A 130 2.35 22.72 13.69
CA ASN A 130 1.11 22.24 14.30
C ASN A 130 -0.11 23.20 14.17
N ARG A 131 0.10 24.44 13.70
CA ARG A 131 -0.96 25.44 13.43
C ARG A 131 -1.19 25.66 11.93
N ALA A 132 -0.41 25.01 11.08
CA ALA A 132 -0.44 25.26 9.64
C ALA A 132 -1.73 24.74 9.00
N SER A 133 -2.30 25.52 8.09
CA SER A 133 -3.39 25.09 7.21
C SER A 133 -2.86 24.33 5.99
N LYS A 134 -1.64 24.65 5.54
CA LYS A 134 -0.96 24.04 4.39
C LYS A 134 0.48 23.71 4.73
N ILE A 135 1.12 22.93 3.86
CA ILE A 135 2.58 22.66 3.91
C ILE A 135 3.32 24.00 3.87
N ALA A 136 4.28 24.19 4.78
CA ALA A 136 5.09 25.40 4.84
C ALA A 136 6.28 25.32 3.88
N THR A 137 6.93 24.16 3.80
CA THR A 137 8.05 23.91 2.89
C THR A 137 7.80 22.65 2.12
N LEU A 138 7.89 22.74 0.78
CA LEU A 138 7.85 21.62 -0.15
C LEU A 138 9.08 21.73 -1.04
N ILE A 139 9.90 20.68 -1.04
CA ILE A 139 11.05 20.54 -1.94
C ILE A 139 10.74 19.33 -2.83
N LEU A 140 10.77 19.55 -4.13
CA LEU A 140 10.56 18.55 -5.15
C LEU A 140 11.84 18.41 -5.98
N PRO A 141 12.05 17.24 -6.61
CA PRO A 141 13.19 17.02 -7.48
C PRO A 141 13.29 18.07 -8.58
N LYS A 142 14.50 18.56 -8.88
CA LYS A 142 14.74 19.55 -9.94
C LYS A 142 14.70 18.95 -11.37
N MET A 143 14.44 17.65 -11.49
CA MET A 143 14.57 16.96 -12.77
C MET A 143 13.38 17.24 -13.70
N GLU A 144 13.68 17.38 -15.00
CA GLU A 144 12.71 17.42 -16.10
C GLU A 144 12.08 16.02 -16.31
N HIS A 145 11.48 15.45 -15.28
CA HIS A 145 10.79 14.18 -15.39
C HIS A 145 9.30 14.40 -15.55
N THR A 146 8.84 14.14 -16.74
CA THR A 146 7.50 13.65 -16.91
C THR A 146 7.48 12.25 -16.28
N ALA A 147 6.73 12.08 -15.18
CA ALA A 147 6.41 10.73 -14.70
C ALA A 147 5.96 9.89 -15.90
N SER A 148 6.36 8.62 -15.94
CA SER A 148 5.85 7.74 -16.99
C SER A 148 4.32 7.88 -17.00
N PRO A 149 3.67 8.05 -18.15
CA PRO A 149 2.21 8.11 -18.22
C PRO A 149 1.54 6.85 -17.64
N ASP A 150 2.31 5.79 -17.45
CA ASP A 150 1.88 4.51 -16.87
C ASP A 150 2.24 4.38 -15.37
N HIS A 151 2.81 5.42 -14.74
CA HIS A 151 3.09 5.40 -13.30
C HIS A 151 1.80 5.65 -12.50
N THR A 152 1.49 4.75 -11.57
CA THR A 152 0.24 4.84 -10.80
C THR A 152 0.45 4.44 -9.34
N ALA A 153 0.18 5.38 -8.43
CA ALA A 153 0.02 5.08 -7.02
C ALA A 153 -1.40 4.57 -6.76
N VAL A 154 -1.51 3.42 -6.14
CA VAL A 154 -2.78 2.76 -5.82
C VAL A 154 -2.86 2.57 -4.32
N TYR A 155 -3.98 2.96 -3.70
CA TYR A 155 -4.25 2.68 -2.30
C TYR A 155 -5.48 1.78 -2.19
N PHE A 156 -5.33 0.65 -1.52
CA PHE A 156 -6.42 -0.25 -1.14
C PHE A 156 -6.75 -0.02 0.33
N PRO A 157 -7.91 0.58 0.64
CA PRO A 157 -8.38 0.72 2.01
C PRO A 157 -8.81 -0.63 2.60
N PRO A 158 -8.96 -0.76 3.94
CA PRO A 158 -9.33 -2.03 4.58
C PRO A 158 -10.65 -2.62 4.05
N LYS A 159 -11.64 -1.75 3.78
CA LYS A 159 -12.91 -2.16 3.15
C LYS A 159 -12.80 -2.03 1.64
N GLU A 160 -13.22 -3.06 0.93
CA GLU A 160 -13.30 -3.03 -0.53
C GLU A 160 -14.37 -2.05 -1.02
N ILE A 161 -14.25 -1.59 -2.26
CA ILE A 161 -15.20 -0.66 -2.87
C ILE A 161 -15.75 -1.17 -4.21
N ILE A 162 -15.19 -2.23 -4.79
CA ILE A 162 -15.59 -2.71 -6.12
C ILE A 162 -17.08 -3.07 -6.20
N SER A 163 -17.69 -3.46 -5.07
CA SER A 163 -19.12 -3.76 -4.97
C SER A 163 -20.01 -2.50 -4.89
N ALA A 164 -19.43 -1.30 -4.71
CA ALA A 164 -20.15 -0.06 -4.44
C ALA A 164 -19.65 1.13 -5.28
N THR A 165 -19.07 0.88 -6.46
CA THR A 165 -18.50 1.93 -7.32
C THR A 165 -19.56 2.72 -8.09
N GLU A 166 -20.77 2.18 -8.25
CA GLU A 166 -21.83 2.83 -9.03
C GLU A 166 -22.14 4.25 -8.51
N ASN A 167 -21.89 5.25 -9.36
CA ASN A 167 -22.05 6.67 -9.06
C ASN A 167 -21.22 7.20 -7.87
N PHE A 168 -20.32 6.40 -7.27
CA PHE A 168 -19.56 6.82 -6.10
C PHE A 168 -18.68 8.05 -6.39
N THR A 169 -17.99 8.06 -7.53
CA THR A 169 -17.13 9.18 -7.95
C THR A 169 -17.92 10.48 -8.11
N SER A 170 -19.07 10.44 -8.78
CA SER A 170 -19.95 11.60 -8.95
C SER A 170 -20.50 12.10 -7.61
N LEU A 171 -20.95 11.20 -6.73
CA LEU A 171 -21.43 11.56 -5.40
C LEU A 171 -20.33 12.21 -4.54
N TYR A 172 -19.11 11.69 -4.63
CA TYR A 172 -17.98 12.28 -3.91
C TYR A 172 -17.66 13.69 -4.39
N GLU A 173 -17.63 13.91 -5.72
CA GLU A 173 -17.32 15.21 -6.32
C GLU A 173 -18.42 16.25 -6.07
N GLU A 174 -19.70 15.89 -6.20
CA GLU A 174 -20.83 16.81 -6.09
C GLU A 174 -21.23 17.10 -4.63
N TYR A 175 -21.24 16.07 -3.78
CA TYR A 175 -21.80 16.17 -2.42
C TYR A 175 -20.75 16.11 -1.32
N HIS A 176 -19.46 15.94 -1.66
CA HIS A 176 -18.36 15.86 -0.70
C HIS A 176 -18.66 14.86 0.45
N ILE A 177 -19.17 13.68 0.07
CA ILE A 177 -19.56 12.64 1.01
C ILE A 177 -18.43 12.31 2.00
N ALA A 178 -18.80 11.86 3.20
CA ALA A 178 -17.90 11.70 4.33
C ALA A 178 -16.97 10.46 4.21
N PHE A 179 -16.37 10.24 3.04
CA PHE A 179 -15.35 9.20 2.80
C PHE A 179 -13.95 9.81 2.70
N GLU A 180 -12.93 9.00 2.99
CA GLU A 180 -11.54 9.36 2.74
C GLU A 180 -11.27 9.37 1.23
N GLU A 181 -10.39 10.26 0.79
CA GLU A 181 -10.06 10.39 -0.63
C GLU A 181 -9.42 9.12 -1.22
N THR A 182 -8.87 8.23 -0.39
CA THR A 182 -8.35 6.92 -0.81
C THR A 182 -9.40 6.06 -1.51
N TYR A 183 -10.64 6.08 -1.03
CA TYR A 183 -11.78 5.38 -1.66
C TYR A 183 -12.15 6.00 -3.01
N TYR A 184 -12.18 7.32 -3.07
CA TYR A 184 -12.46 8.04 -4.30
C TYR A 184 -11.37 7.80 -5.36
N ASP A 185 -10.10 7.86 -4.97
CA ASP A 185 -8.98 7.57 -5.87
C ASP A 185 -9.08 6.16 -6.44
N LEU A 186 -9.40 5.15 -5.60
CA LEU A 186 -9.55 3.76 -6.05
C LEU A 186 -10.76 3.62 -6.98
N ALA A 187 -11.90 4.23 -6.65
CA ALA A 187 -13.08 4.21 -7.51
C ALA A 187 -12.78 4.82 -8.89
N LYS A 188 -12.04 5.94 -8.95
CA LYS A 188 -11.60 6.54 -10.23
C LYS A 188 -10.71 5.62 -11.05
N LEU A 189 -9.87 4.80 -10.41
CA LEU A 189 -9.05 3.81 -11.13
C LEU A 189 -9.93 2.67 -11.67
N LEU A 190 -10.97 2.27 -10.92
CA LEU A 190 -11.93 1.25 -11.34
C LEU A 190 -12.88 1.75 -12.44
N ASP A 191 -13.18 3.05 -12.49
CA ASP A 191 -13.97 3.65 -13.57
C ASP A 191 -13.23 3.70 -14.93
N ARG A 192 -11.91 3.48 -14.94
CA ARG A 192 -11.14 3.48 -16.19
C ARG A 192 -11.50 2.27 -17.04
N PRO A 193 -11.73 2.43 -18.34
CA PRO A 193 -12.04 1.32 -19.24
C PRO A 193 -10.83 0.40 -19.40
N LEU A 194 -11.08 -0.82 -19.83
CA LEU A 194 -10.03 -1.79 -20.16
C LEU A 194 -9.08 -1.23 -21.23
N LYS A 195 -7.80 -1.55 -21.14
CA LYS A 195 -6.79 -1.15 -22.11
C LYS A 195 -7.16 -1.63 -23.51
N ARG A 196 -6.96 -0.76 -24.51
CA ARG A 196 -7.03 -1.16 -25.92
C ARG A 196 -5.78 -1.91 -26.39
N ARG A 197 -4.64 -1.67 -25.72
CA ARG A 197 -3.36 -2.34 -26.01
C ARG A 197 -3.35 -3.73 -25.39
N LYS A 198 -2.83 -4.72 -26.10
CA LYS A 198 -2.63 -6.08 -25.56
C LYS A 198 -1.72 -6.03 -24.34
N ASN A 199 -2.02 -6.84 -23.35
CA ASN A 199 -1.14 -7.10 -22.21
C ASN A 199 0.15 -7.77 -22.70
N SER A 200 1.24 -7.63 -21.93
CA SER A 200 2.46 -8.42 -22.15
C SER A 200 2.19 -9.89 -21.81
N ASP A 201 3.08 -10.77 -22.27
CA ASP A 201 2.96 -12.21 -21.94
C ASP A 201 3.06 -12.45 -20.44
N GLU A 202 3.90 -11.70 -19.72
CA GLU A 202 4.02 -11.73 -18.26
C GLU A 202 2.70 -11.31 -17.58
N GLN A 203 2.10 -10.21 -18.05
CA GLN A 203 0.78 -9.77 -17.52
C GLN A 203 -0.31 -10.83 -17.75
N ASN A 204 -0.31 -11.48 -18.92
CA ASN A 204 -1.28 -12.54 -19.22
C ASN A 204 -1.08 -13.77 -18.32
N GLN A 205 0.17 -14.15 -18.03
CA GLN A 205 0.48 -15.25 -17.12
C GLN A 205 -0.01 -14.94 -15.70
N VAL A 206 0.26 -13.73 -15.20
CA VAL A 206 -0.20 -13.28 -13.88
C VAL A 206 -1.73 -13.24 -13.82
N LEU A 207 -2.39 -12.70 -14.85
CA LEU A 207 -3.84 -12.68 -14.92
C LEU A 207 -4.44 -14.10 -14.93
N ALA A 208 -3.85 -15.03 -15.68
CA ALA A 208 -4.30 -16.42 -15.69
C ALA A 208 -4.21 -17.07 -14.30
N SER A 209 -3.10 -16.84 -13.57
CA SER A 209 -2.93 -17.32 -12.19
C SER A 209 -3.96 -16.70 -11.23
N LEU A 210 -4.25 -15.42 -11.38
CA LEU A 210 -5.24 -14.71 -10.54
C LEU A 210 -6.68 -15.15 -10.88
N ASP A 211 -7.00 -15.37 -12.15
CA ASP A 211 -8.31 -15.89 -12.58
C ASP A 211 -8.54 -17.32 -12.08
N GLU A 212 -7.48 -18.16 -12.03
CA GLU A 212 -7.55 -19.50 -11.41
C GLU A 212 -7.86 -19.40 -9.91
N ILE A 213 -7.21 -18.50 -9.17
CA ILE A 213 -7.50 -18.25 -7.76
C ILE A 213 -8.95 -17.77 -7.56
N LEU A 214 -9.45 -16.91 -8.45
CA LEU A 214 -10.82 -16.40 -8.42
C LEU A 214 -11.87 -17.43 -8.85
N HIS A 215 -11.46 -18.53 -9.49
CA HIS A 215 -12.34 -19.46 -10.19
C HIS A 215 -13.27 -18.74 -11.19
N GLY A 216 -12.73 -17.71 -11.87
CA GLY A 216 -13.49 -16.89 -12.80
C GLY A 216 -12.78 -15.60 -13.20
N THR A 217 -13.49 -14.75 -13.91
CA THR A 217 -12.96 -13.49 -14.43
C THR A 217 -13.79 -12.30 -13.98
N THR A 218 -13.13 -11.20 -13.64
CA THR A 218 -13.80 -9.93 -13.31
C THR A 218 -14.20 -9.20 -14.59
N VAL A 219 -15.47 -8.87 -14.72
CA VAL A 219 -16.03 -8.11 -15.85
C VAL A 219 -16.81 -6.89 -15.36
N GLN A 220 -16.98 -5.89 -16.24
CA GLN A 220 -17.74 -4.68 -15.95
C GLN A 220 -18.78 -4.45 -17.05
N HIS A 221 -20.04 -4.28 -16.65
CA HIS A 221 -21.16 -3.89 -17.52
C HIS A 221 -21.92 -2.75 -16.85
N ASP A 222 -22.28 -1.72 -17.62
CA ASP A 222 -23.07 -0.57 -17.15
C ASP A 222 -22.56 0.03 -15.83
N LYS A 223 -21.23 0.15 -15.70
CA LYS A 223 -20.51 0.65 -14.51
C LYS A 223 -20.64 -0.24 -13.26
N LYS A 224 -21.19 -1.44 -13.37
CA LYS A 224 -21.23 -2.44 -12.31
C LYS A 224 -20.22 -3.55 -12.56
N PHE A 225 -19.70 -4.11 -11.48
CA PHE A 225 -18.75 -5.20 -11.54
C PHE A 225 -19.43 -6.54 -11.26
N TYR A 226 -18.97 -7.55 -11.97
CA TYR A 226 -19.44 -8.92 -11.87
C TYR A 226 -18.25 -9.88 -11.83
N LEU A 227 -18.46 -11.02 -11.20
CA LEU A 227 -17.60 -12.19 -11.31
C LEU A 227 -18.24 -13.18 -12.28
N ASN A 228 -17.63 -13.37 -13.44
CA ASN A 228 -18.01 -14.43 -14.37
C ASN A 228 -17.31 -15.73 -13.93
N ALA A 229 -18.02 -16.55 -13.14
CA ALA A 229 -17.48 -17.78 -12.58
C ALA A 229 -17.44 -18.91 -13.62
N GLU A 230 -16.37 -19.73 -13.58
CA GLU A 230 -16.14 -20.81 -14.55
C GLU A 230 -17.32 -21.81 -14.68
N ASN A 231 -18.00 -22.09 -13.56
CA ASN A 231 -19.04 -23.10 -13.49
C ASN A 231 -20.40 -22.58 -12.98
N GLY A 232 -20.59 -21.25 -12.87
CA GLY A 232 -21.78 -20.72 -12.19
C GLY A 232 -22.48 -19.54 -12.87
N GLY A 233 -21.95 -19.06 -14.00
CA GLY A 233 -22.46 -17.87 -14.65
C GLY A 233 -21.94 -16.58 -14.02
N GLU A 234 -22.65 -15.48 -14.25
CA GLU A 234 -22.24 -14.14 -13.81
C GLU A 234 -22.94 -13.78 -12.49
N PHE A 235 -22.15 -13.37 -11.49
CA PHE A 235 -22.62 -12.92 -10.18
C PHE A 235 -22.29 -11.45 -9.97
N GLU A 236 -23.25 -10.67 -9.50
CA GLU A 236 -23.02 -9.29 -9.07
C GLU A 236 -21.95 -9.27 -7.97
N MET A 237 -21.02 -8.33 -8.04
CA MET A 237 -19.91 -8.26 -7.10
C MET A 237 -20.36 -8.14 -5.63
N GLY A 238 -21.53 -7.55 -5.38
CA GLY A 238 -22.13 -7.48 -4.04
C GLY A 238 -22.50 -8.84 -3.43
N LEU A 239 -22.70 -9.89 -4.24
CA LEU A 239 -23.01 -11.27 -3.79
C LEU A 239 -21.75 -12.12 -3.62
N VAL A 240 -20.61 -11.64 -4.07
CA VAL A 240 -19.30 -12.31 -3.96
C VAL A 240 -18.68 -12.05 -2.58
N SER A 241 -17.96 -13.03 -2.03
CA SER A 241 -17.28 -12.84 -0.73
C SER A 241 -16.21 -11.74 -0.79
N GLU A 242 -15.95 -11.08 0.34
CA GLU A 242 -15.05 -9.92 0.38
C GLU A 242 -13.62 -10.27 -0.07
N GLY A 243 -13.11 -11.46 0.27
CA GLY A 243 -11.80 -11.92 -0.21
C GLY A 243 -11.72 -11.97 -1.73
N TYR A 244 -12.70 -12.55 -2.38
CA TYR A 244 -12.76 -12.58 -3.84
C TYR A 244 -12.95 -11.19 -4.45
N ARG A 245 -13.69 -10.27 -3.81
CA ARG A 245 -13.84 -8.87 -4.27
C ARG A 245 -12.51 -8.12 -4.26
N LYS A 246 -11.67 -8.34 -3.24
CA LYS A 246 -10.31 -7.77 -3.19
C LYS A 246 -9.43 -8.30 -4.31
N LEU A 247 -9.45 -9.61 -4.58
CA LEU A 247 -8.72 -10.21 -5.70
C LEU A 247 -9.27 -9.74 -7.06
N ALA A 248 -10.59 -9.62 -7.20
CA ALA A 248 -11.25 -9.10 -8.39
C ALA A 248 -10.81 -7.65 -8.69
N THR A 249 -10.63 -6.82 -7.65
CA THR A 249 -10.08 -5.46 -7.79
C THR A 249 -8.68 -5.49 -8.40
N ILE A 250 -7.80 -6.36 -7.93
CA ILE A 250 -6.44 -6.53 -8.48
C ILE A 250 -6.50 -6.91 -9.95
N THR A 251 -7.25 -7.96 -10.31
CA THR A 251 -7.32 -8.45 -11.69
C THR A 251 -7.85 -7.39 -12.64
N TYR A 252 -8.87 -6.64 -12.23
CA TYR A 252 -9.42 -5.56 -13.04
C TYR A 252 -8.41 -4.42 -13.24
N LEU A 253 -7.68 -4.00 -12.20
CA LEU A 253 -6.68 -2.94 -12.29
C LEU A 253 -5.45 -3.34 -13.12
N ILE A 254 -5.11 -4.62 -13.21
CA ILE A 254 -4.10 -5.10 -14.16
C ILE A 254 -4.65 -5.01 -15.59
N ARG A 255 -5.89 -5.46 -15.83
CA ARG A 255 -6.54 -5.44 -17.16
C ARG A 255 -6.75 -4.03 -17.70
N ASN A 256 -7.13 -3.08 -16.86
CA ASN A 256 -7.30 -1.68 -17.29
C ASN A 256 -5.96 -0.91 -17.30
N GLY A 257 -4.89 -1.52 -16.77
CA GLY A 257 -3.52 -1.01 -16.80
C GLY A 257 -3.14 -0.06 -15.69
N CYS A 258 -3.97 0.08 -14.68
CA CYS A 258 -3.63 0.88 -13.52
C CYS A 258 -2.62 0.20 -12.60
N LEU A 259 -2.56 -1.15 -12.59
CA LEU A 259 -1.49 -1.91 -11.94
C LEU A 259 -0.54 -2.47 -13.01
N ASN A 260 0.71 -2.06 -12.96
CA ASN A 260 1.78 -2.42 -13.89
C ASN A 260 3.16 -2.26 -13.24
N ALA A 261 4.24 -2.54 -13.97
CA ALA A 261 5.63 -2.51 -13.46
C ALA A 261 6.08 -1.17 -12.83
N ASN A 262 5.39 -0.07 -13.15
CA ASN A 262 5.69 1.26 -12.62
C ASN A 262 4.75 1.66 -11.47
N SER A 263 3.93 0.74 -10.97
CA SER A 263 2.96 1.05 -9.92
C SER A 263 3.53 0.81 -8.53
N VAL A 264 3.04 1.61 -7.58
CA VAL A 264 3.25 1.40 -6.14
C VAL A 264 1.88 1.17 -5.50
N LEU A 265 1.73 0.01 -4.86
CA LEU A 265 0.50 -0.40 -4.17
C LEU A 265 0.67 -0.23 -2.66
N PHE A 266 -0.21 0.54 -2.05
CA PHE A 266 -0.38 0.65 -0.61
C PHE A 266 -1.65 -0.08 -0.22
N TRP A 267 -1.55 -1.11 0.61
CA TRP A 267 -2.69 -1.95 0.99
C TRP A 267 -2.83 -2.01 2.51
N ASP A 268 -3.90 -1.42 3.01
CA ASP A 268 -4.17 -1.33 4.44
C ASP A 268 -5.01 -2.55 4.87
N GLU A 269 -4.45 -3.38 5.75
CA GLU A 269 -5.08 -4.57 6.32
C GLU A 269 -5.77 -5.45 5.25
N PRO A 270 -5.01 -6.02 4.30
CA PRO A 270 -5.56 -6.82 3.20
C PRO A 270 -6.39 -8.02 3.68
N GLU A 271 -6.06 -8.57 4.84
CA GLU A 271 -6.72 -9.71 5.48
C GLU A 271 -8.09 -9.41 6.11
N THR A 272 -8.42 -8.13 6.30
CA THR A 272 -9.66 -7.74 7.00
C THR A 272 -10.89 -8.40 6.36
N ASN A 273 -11.75 -9.01 7.19
CA ASN A 273 -12.96 -9.74 6.80
C ASN A 273 -12.72 -10.97 5.90
N MET A 274 -11.50 -11.53 5.90
CA MET A 274 -11.20 -12.76 5.18
C MET A 274 -11.23 -13.99 6.09
N ASN A 275 -11.66 -15.12 5.52
CA ASN A 275 -11.42 -16.41 6.14
C ASN A 275 -9.92 -16.75 6.08
N PRO A 276 -9.31 -17.34 7.14
CA PRO A 276 -7.92 -17.74 7.11
C PRO A 276 -7.49 -18.57 5.89
N GLY A 277 -8.39 -19.40 5.35
CA GLY A 277 -8.13 -20.16 4.11
C GLY A 277 -7.93 -19.29 2.87
N MET A 278 -8.34 -18.01 2.90
CA MET A 278 -8.13 -17.05 1.81
C MET A 278 -6.81 -16.27 1.91
N ILE A 279 -6.09 -16.40 3.03
CA ILE A 279 -4.84 -15.66 3.21
C ILE A 279 -3.74 -16.16 2.25
N ARG A 280 -3.62 -17.48 2.05
CA ARG A 280 -2.69 -18.03 1.08
C ARG A 280 -2.96 -17.53 -0.34
N PRO A 281 -4.18 -17.64 -0.91
CA PRO A 281 -4.52 -17.04 -2.20
C PRO A 281 -4.20 -15.54 -2.29
N LEU A 282 -4.40 -14.80 -1.21
CA LEU A 282 -4.06 -13.38 -1.13
C LEU A 282 -2.54 -13.14 -1.26
N VAL A 283 -1.74 -13.93 -0.54
CA VAL A 283 -0.28 -13.87 -0.62
C VAL A 283 0.20 -14.28 -2.01
N ASP A 284 -0.35 -15.34 -2.59
CA ASP A 284 -0.04 -15.76 -3.95
C ASP A 284 -0.32 -14.61 -4.95
N ALA A 285 -1.43 -13.89 -4.79
CA ALA A 285 -1.74 -12.71 -5.60
C ALA A 285 -0.71 -11.56 -5.41
N MET A 286 -0.26 -11.31 -4.18
CA MET A 286 0.80 -10.31 -3.91
C MET A 286 2.12 -10.70 -4.56
N MET A 287 2.49 -11.98 -4.51
CA MET A 287 3.69 -12.50 -5.18
C MET A 287 3.60 -12.32 -6.71
N GLN A 288 2.43 -12.57 -7.31
CA GLN A 288 2.20 -12.32 -8.74
C GLN A 288 2.34 -10.83 -9.10
N LEU A 289 1.82 -9.92 -8.26
CA LEU A 289 2.02 -8.47 -8.46
C LEU A 289 3.49 -8.06 -8.33
N ALA A 290 4.21 -8.58 -7.35
CA ALA A 290 5.63 -8.31 -7.17
C ALA A 290 6.47 -8.85 -8.34
N LYS A 291 6.07 -9.99 -8.93
CA LYS A 291 6.64 -10.51 -10.17
C LYS A 291 6.48 -9.55 -11.35
N LEU A 292 5.33 -8.85 -11.44
CA LEU A 292 5.11 -7.75 -12.38
C LEU A 292 5.91 -6.47 -12.03
N LYS A 293 6.79 -6.52 -11.01
CA LYS A 293 7.59 -5.39 -10.51
C LYS A 293 6.77 -4.27 -9.86
N VAL A 294 5.55 -4.53 -9.42
CA VAL A 294 4.80 -3.63 -8.53
C VAL A 294 5.50 -3.59 -7.17
N GLN A 295 5.79 -2.41 -6.64
CA GLN A 295 6.23 -2.25 -5.26
C GLN A 295 5.01 -2.26 -4.34
N ILE A 296 5.05 -3.04 -3.26
CA ILE A 296 3.89 -3.26 -2.40
C ILE A 296 4.23 -2.88 -0.97
N PHE A 297 3.36 -2.09 -0.35
CA PHE A 297 3.37 -1.76 1.07
C PHE A 297 2.08 -2.30 1.68
N ILE A 298 2.18 -3.18 2.67
CA ILE A 298 1.02 -3.70 3.39
C ILE A 298 1.15 -3.40 4.88
N THR A 299 0.03 -3.08 5.51
CA THR A 299 -0.10 -3.11 6.97
C THR A 299 -0.86 -4.36 7.36
N THR A 300 -0.48 -5.01 8.43
CA THR A 300 -1.15 -6.24 8.85
C THR A 300 -1.13 -6.46 10.36
N HIS A 301 -2.18 -7.14 10.85
CA HIS A 301 -2.29 -7.72 12.18
C HIS A 301 -2.40 -9.25 12.13
N ASP A 302 -2.36 -9.84 10.92
CA ASP A 302 -2.64 -11.25 10.72
C ASP A 302 -1.37 -12.10 10.79
N TYR A 303 -1.43 -13.13 11.63
CA TYR A 303 -0.34 -14.09 11.78
C TYR A 303 -0.08 -14.89 10.50
N PHE A 304 -1.14 -15.38 9.85
CA PHE A 304 -1.02 -16.23 8.68
C PHE A 304 -0.40 -15.46 7.51
N LEU A 305 -0.82 -14.20 7.31
CA LEU A 305 -0.26 -13.33 6.26
C LEU A 305 1.25 -13.15 6.45
N GLN A 306 1.67 -12.84 7.68
CA GLN A 306 3.09 -12.70 7.99
C GLN A 306 3.85 -14.00 7.75
N GLN A 307 3.32 -15.14 8.23
CA GLN A 307 3.98 -16.43 8.09
C GLN A 307 4.08 -16.88 6.64
N TYR A 308 3.03 -16.74 5.84
CA TYR A 308 3.09 -17.11 4.42
C TYR A 308 4.13 -16.28 3.65
N LEU A 309 4.22 -14.95 3.91
CA LEU A 309 5.26 -14.13 3.30
C LEU A 309 6.66 -14.47 3.82
N ASN A 310 6.80 -14.76 5.12
CA ASN A 310 8.06 -15.17 5.71
C ASN A 310 8.59 -16.49 5.13
N MET A 311 7.72 -17.42 4.74
CA MET A 311 8.14 -18.68 4.11
C MET A 311 8.94 -18.45 2.83
N TYR A 312 8.63 -17.43 2.04
CA TYR A 312 9.37 -17.07 0.83
C TYR A 312 10.80 -16.55 1.12
N MET A 313 11.01 -15.97 2.31
CA MET A 313 12.31 -15.47 2.74
C MET A 313 13.10 -16.54 3.52
N ALA A 314 12.42 -17.27 4.40
CA ALA A 314 13.03 -18.33 5.20
C ALA A 314 13.43 -19.57 4.36
N PHE A 315 12.74 -19.80 3.24
CA PHE A 315 12.99 -20.92 2.32
C PHE A 315 13.19 -20.37 0.89
N PRO A 316 14.40 -19.89 0.54
CA PRO A 316 14.66 -19.23 -0.75
C PRO A 316 14.31 -20.05 -1.98
N GLU A 317 14.33 -21.39 -1.88
CA GLU A 317 13.88 -22.29 -2.94
C GLU A 317 12.40 -22.12 -3.30
N SER A 318 11.59 -21.58 -2.41
CA SER A 318 10.19 -21.26 -2.67
C SER A 318 10.01 -19.90 -3.38
N ASN A 319 11.03 -19.05 -3.36
CA ASN A 319 11.03 -17.71 -3.96
C ASN A 319 11.78 -17.70 -5.31
N THR A 320 11.28 -18.46 -6.26
CA THR A 320 11.93 -18.65 -7.59
C THR A 320 12.10 -17.36 -8.38
N ASP A 321 11.25 -16.38 -8.14
CA ASP A 321 11.30 -15.07 -8.82
C ASP A 321 12.21 -14.05 -8.09
N LEU A 322 12.87 -14.46 -6.98
CA LEU A 322 13.76 -13.64 -6.16
C LEU A 322 13.11 -12.31 -5.73
N ILE A 323 11.85 -12.38 -5.30
CA ILE A 323 11.12 -11.22 -4.81
C ILE A 323 11.68 -10.83 -3.45
N ASP A 324 12.07 -9.58 -3.32
CA ASP A 324 12.58 -9.01 -2.08
C ASP A 324 11.41 -8.64 -1.16
N ILE A 325 11.38 -9.21 0.04
CA ILE A 325 10.34 -8.96 1.07
C ILE A 325 11.04 -8.45 2.32
N ARG A 326 10.52 -7.37 2.90
CA ARG A 326 11.07 -6.81 4.14
C ARG A 326 9.97 -6.60 5.17
N PHE A 327 10.28 -6.95 6.41
CA PHE A 327 9.38 -6.85 7.55
C PHE A 327 9.75 -5.65 8.41
N PHE A 328 8.73 -4.92 8.87
CA PHE A 328 8.86 -3.77 9.76
C PHE A 328 7.94 -3.99 10.96
N SER A 329 8.50 -3.95 12.16
CA SER A 329 7.71 -3.96 13.38
C SER A 329 7.64 -2.57 13.99
N LEU A 330 6.41 -2.09 14.22
CA LEU A 330 6.16 -0.84 14.93
C LEU A 330 5.70 -1.16 16.35
N PHE A 331 6.45 -0.74 17.34
CA PHE A 331 6.15 -1.00 18.75
C PHE A 331 6.34 0.25 19.60
N PHE A 332 5.75 0.25 20.80
CA PHE A 332 5.80 1.38 21.71
C PHE A 332 6.89 1.14 22.76
N GLU A 333 7.87 2.03 22.83
CA GLU A 333 8.93 1.98 23.81
C GLU A 333 9.28 3.41 24.25
N ASP A 334 9.45 3.63 25.56
CA ASP A 334 9.80 4.93 26.17
C ASP A 334 8.90 6.09 25.73
N GLY A 335 7.60 5.83 25.53
CA GLY A 335 6.62 6.85 25.14
C GLY A 335 6.72 7.31 23.67
N ALA A 336 7.42 6.56 22.83
CA ALA A 336 7.57 6.81 21.40
C ALA A 336 7.38 5.52 20.59
N ILE A 337 7.00 5.66 19.32
CA ILE A 337 7.00 4.55 18.38
C ILE A 337 8.44 4.32 17.91
N LYS A 338 8.87 3.07 18.04
CA LYS A 338 10.13 2.56 17.50
C LYS A 338 9.85 1.69 16.27
N VAL A 339 10.86 1.57 15.45
CA VAL A 339 10.84 0.78 14.21
C VAL A 339 11.96 -0.22 14.24
N GLU A 340 11.63 -1.46 14.00
CA GLU A 340 12.57 -2.54 13.76
C GLU A 340 12.38 -3.06 12.34
N MET A 341 13.46 -3.40 11.66
CA MET A 341 13.45 -3.87 10.26
C MET A 341 14.24 -5.17 10.16
N ALA A 342 13.69 -6.13 9.42
CA ALA A 342 14.33 -7.42 9.21
C ALA A 342 13.93 -8.03 7.86
N ASP A 343 14.73 -8.95 7.35
CA ASP A 343 14.42 -9.69 6.12
C ASP A 343 13.59 -10.95 6.42
N THR A 344 13.57 -11.42 7.69
CA THR A 344 12.70 -12.50 8.17
C THR A 344 12.02 -12.12 9.48
N ILE A 345 10.87 -12.76 9.78
CA ILE A 345 10.16 -12.51 11.04
C ILE A 345 10.99 -12.95 12.26
N SER A 346 11.79 -14.00 12.11
CA SER A 346 12.62 -14.53 13.20
C SER A 346 13.74 -13.60 13.64
N GLU A 347 14.12 -12.63 12.82
CA GLU A 347 15.10 -11.60 13.14
C GLU A 347 14.50 -10.42 13.90
N LEU A 348 13.17 -10.25 13.88
CA LEU A 348 12.48 -9.24 14.67
C LEU A 348 12.49 -9.62 16.15
N GLN A 349 12.96 -8.71 17.01
CA GLN A 349 12.93 -8.89 18.47
C GLN A 349 11.55 -8.56 19.05
N HIS A 350 10.82 -7.64 18.40
CA HIS A 350 9.49 -7.19 18.81
C HIS A 350 8.48 -7.51 17.71
N ASN A 351 7.71 -8.58 17.90
CA ASN A 351 6.57 -8.90 17.06
C ASN A 351 5.37 -9.25 17.94
N SER A 352 4.49 -8.28 18.14
CA SER A 352 3.36 -8.40 19.06
C SER A 352 2.41 -9.56 18.74
N ILE A 353 2.38 -10.04 17.49
CA ILE A 353 1.56 -11.18 17.10
C ILE A 353 2.22 -12.48 17.54
N MET A 354 3.54 -12.61 17.34
CA MET A 354 4.30 -13.75 17.81
C MET A 354 4.32 -13.82 19.33
N GLU A 355 4.52 -12.68 20.00
CA GLU A 355 4.47 -12.57 21.47
C GLU A 355 3.13 -13.06 22.04
N GLU A 356 2.00 -12.74 21.40
CA GLU A 356 0.68 -13.20 21.83
C GLU A 356 0.49 -14.71 21.59
N PHE A 357 1.01 -15.25 20.47
CA PHE A 357 1.02 -16.70 20.23
C PHE A 357 1.79 -17.43 21.31
N ASP A 358 2.98 -16.96 21.67
CA ASP A 358 3.79 -17.53 22.74
C ASP A 358 3.09 -17.44 24.11
N ALA A 359 2.42 -16.32 24.38
CA ALA A 359 1.64 -16.14 25.59
C ALA A 359 0.47 -17.14 25.69
N ILE A 360 -0.26 -17.36 24.59
CA ILE A 360 -1.36 -18.35 24.51
C ILE A 360 -0.79 -19.75 24.73
N TYR A 361 0.29 -20.11 24.04
CA TYR A 361 0.93 -21.41 24.16
C TYR A 361 1.41 -21.68 25.61
N ASN A 362 2.10 -20.73 26.21
CA ASN A 362 2.60 -20.86 27.59
C ASN A 362 1.44 -21.00 28.58
N ARG A 363 0.34 -20.29 28.39
CA ARG A 363 -0.85 -20.40 29.21
C ARG A 363 -1.52 -21.78 29.09
N GLU A 364 -1.59 -22.32 27.88
CA GLU A 364 -2.11 -23.67 27.64
C GLU A 364 -1.23 -24.73 28.32
N GLN A 365 0.10 -24.62 28.18
CA GLN A 365 1.04 -25.52 28.88
C GLN A 365 0.84 -25.45 30.38
N GLY A 366 0.66 -24.26 30.96
CA GLY A 366 0.35 -24.09 32.40
C GLY A 366 -0.87 -24.93 32.83
N PHE A 367 -1.98 -24.85 32.09
CA PHE A 367 -3.19 -25.63 32.39
C PHE A 367 -2.98 -27.14 32.27
N ILE A 368 -2.16 -27.60 31.30
CA ILE A 368 -1.83 -29.01 31.13
C ILE A 368 -1.01 -29.52 32.34
N TYR A 369 0.01 -28.75 32.77
CA TYR A 369 0.84 -29.10 33.91
C TYR A 369 0.05 -29.14 35.22
N ASP A 370 -0.89 -28.22 35.42
CA ASP A 370 -1.73 -28.22 36.65
C ASP A 370 -2.63 -29.45 36.69
N ARG A 371 -3.23 -29.87 35.57
CA ARG A 371 -4.04 -31.11 35.47
C ARG A 371 -3.25 -32.40 35.72
N ILE A 372 -1.95 -32.43 35.42
CA ILE A 372 -1.10 -33.60 35.62
C ILE A 372 -0.71 -33.73 37.12
N ARG A 373 -0.80 -32.64 37.89
CA ARG A 373 -0.47 -32.58 39.30
C ARG A 373 -1.65 -32.89 40.24
N GLU A 374 -2.88 -32.83 39.77
CA GLU A 374 -4.10 -33.30 40.44
C GLU A 374 -4.32 -34.80 40.18
#